data_f39ff7a3355a23bcebe6d4a51592645a
#
_entry.id   f39ff7a3355a23bcebe6d4a51592645a
#
_cell.length_a   1.000
_cell.length_b   1.000
_cell.length_c   1.000
_cell.angle_alpha   90.00
_cell.angle_beta   90.00
_cell.angle_gamma   90.00
#
_symmetry.space_group_name_H-M   'P 1'
#
loop_
_entity.id
_entity.type
_entity.pdbx_description
1 polymer ?
#
loop_
_entity_poly.entity_id
_entity_poly.type
_entity_poly.pdbx_seq_one_letter_code
_entity_poly.pdbx_strand_id
1 'polypeptide(L)'
;HKGASVGDIQREFNDEIFPDDLILMDSYEESPYLKMNKVEDGGSGLISTAEDYLKFGPMLNDRGSFGGKTILSEEAFSMLSESYMENFGLLGVVSLGMGQAICMAKITNPAFSQFYQSEGSLSWGGAASTIFWADPVEDIVLVHMTQVLGHPVDLRADLDRLTYSSKN
;
A
#
# COMPACT_ATOMS: atom_id res chain seq x y z
N HIS A 1 -16.07 25.16 9.03
CA HIS A 1 -14.66 24.83 9.32
C HIS A 1 -13.92 24.81 7.99
N LYS A 2 -12.87 25.64 7.83
CA LYS A 2 -11.96 25.55 6.69
C LYS A 2 -11.13 24.29 6.91
N GLY A 3 -11.21 23.32 6.01
CA GLY A 3 -10.38 22.13 6.07
C GLY A 3 -8.90 22.48 6.07
N ALA A 4 -8.14 21.84 6.94
CA ALA A 4 -6.70 21.96 6.94
C ALA A 4 -6.14 21.36 5.64
N SER A 5 -5.10 21.97 5.08
CA SER A 5 -4.41 21.38 3.93
C SER A 5 -3.52 20.22 4.38
N VAL A 6 -3.21 19.29 3.46
CA VAL A 6 -2.26 18.20 3.75
C VAL A 6 -0.93 18.74 4.28
N GLY A 7 -0.49 19.90 3.79
CA GLY A 7 0.74 20.55 4.28
C GLY A 7 0.63 21.12 5.68
N ASP A 8 -0.56 21.53 6.11
CA ASP A 8 -0.78 22.02 7.49
C ASP A 8 -0.76 20.85 8.46
N ILE A 9 -1.34 19.71 8.07
CA ILE A 9 -1.31 18.48 8.87
C ILE A 9 0.13 17.97 9.03
N GLN A 10 0.91 17.91 7.96
CA GLN A 10 2.31 17.47 8.05
C GLN A 10 3.19 18.36 8.93
N ARG A 11 2.87 19.64 9.09
CA ARG A 11 3.61 20.53 10.00
C ARG A 11 3.24 20.30 11.45
N GLU A 12 1.97 20.07 11.75
CA GLU A 12 1.51 19.76 13.11
C GLU A 12 2.03 18.41 13.59
N PHE A 13 2.18 17.42 12.70
CA PHE A 13 2.74 16.10 13.04
C PHE A 13 4.22 16.11 13.42
N ASN A 14 4.98 17.12 13.04
CA ASN A 14 6.41 17.18 13.38
C ASN A 14 6.69 17.74 14.80
N ASP A 15 5.72 18.34 15.46
CA ASP A 15 5.96 19.05 16.71
C ASP A 15 5.29 18.43 17.95
N GLU A 16 4.27 17.58 17.83
CA GLU A 16 3.71 16.86 18.97
C GLU A 16 3.08 15.52 18.56
N ILE A 17 3.47 14.48 19.28
CA ILE A 17 2.97 13.12 19.14
C ILE A 17 1.52 13.11 19.62
N PHE A 18 0.59 13.09 18.68
CA PHE A 18 -0.86 13.02 18.81
C PHE A 18 -1.59 14.26 19.37
N PRO A 19 -2.39 14.92 18.56
CA PRO A 19 -3.50 15.65 19.12
C PRO A 19 -4.48 14.66 19.76
N ASP A 20 -5.00 14.99 20.94
CA ASP A 20 -6.01 14.17 21.63
C ASP A 20 -7.28 13.92 20.77
N ASP A 21 -7.44 14.68 19.67
CA ASP A 21 -8.57 14.62 18.75
C ASP A 21 -8.13 14.49 17.29
N LEU A 22 -8.67 13.47 16.58
CA LEU A 22 -8.56 13.38 15.14
C LEU A 22 -9.37 14.50 14.46
N ILE A 23 -8.77 15.20 13.52
CA ILE A 23 -9.46 16.24 12.74
C ILE A 23 -10.17 15.57 11.56
N LEU A 24 -11.49 15.72 11.48
CA LEU A 24 -12.27 15.26 10.34
C LEU A 24 -11.93 16.10 9.10
N MET A 25 -11.28 15.48 8.11
CA MET A 25 -10.91 16.13 6.86
C MET A 25 -11.96 16.01 5.78
N ASP A 26 -12.65 14.87 5.73
CA ASP A 26 -13.66 14.55 4.72
C ASP A 26 -14.89 13.95 5.41
N SER A 27 -16.01 14.64 5.38
CA SER A 27 -17.28 14.14 5.92
C SER A 27 -18.04 13.36 4.84
N TYR A 28 -18.92 12.47 5.26
CA TYR A 28 -19.77 11.72 4.34
C TYR A 28 -20.60 12.65 3.45
N GLU A 29 -21.14 13.73 4.01
CA GLU A 29 -22.05 14.65 3.32
C GLU A 29 -21.32 15.52 2.27
N GLU A 30 -20.06 15.84 2.53
CA GLU A 30 -19.27 16.73 1.68
C GLU A 30 -18.24 16.00 0.82
N SER A 31 -18.12 14.69 0.99
CA SER A 31 -17.09 13.88 0.31
C SER A 31 -17.11 14.08 -1.21
N PRO A 32 -15.98 14.40 -1.82
CA PRO A 32 -15.86 14.49 -3.25
C PRO A 32 -16.15 13.17 -3.96
N TYR A 33 -15.98 12.05 -3.27
CA TYR A 33 -16.21 10.70 -3.79
C TYR A 33 -17.69 10.35 -3.96
N LEU A 34 -18.60 11.11 -3.36
CA LEU A 34 -20.04 10.96 -3.56
C LEU A 34 -20.58 11.79 -4.74
N LYS A 35 -19.73 12.57 -5.38
CA LYS A 35 -20.09 13.44 -6.50
C LYS A 35 -19.46 12.89 -7.78
N MET A 36 -20.14 13.06 -8.91
CA MET A 36 -19.53 12.78 -10.21
C MET A 36 -18.35 13.74 -10.43
N ASN A 37 -17.14 13.19 -10.39
CA ASN A 37 -15.93 13.94 -10.71
C ASN A 37 -15.81 14.13 -12.22
N LYS A 38 -15.35 15.31 -12.62
CA LYS A 38 -15.10 15.63 -14.05
C LYS A 38 -13.76 15.13 -14.55
N VAL A 39 -12.88 14.73 -13.65
CA VAL A 39 -11.53 14.27 -13.94
C VAL A 39 -11.36 12.88 -13.33
N GLU A 40 -10.95 11.94 -14.16
CA GLU A 40 -10.56 10.61 -13.71
C GLU A 40 -9.15 10.69 -13.12
N ASP A 41 -9.04 10.38 -11.82
CA ASP A 41 -7.77 10.40 -11.10
C ASP A 41 -7.26 8.97 -10.92
N GLY A 42 -6.21 8.63 -11.62
CA GLY A 42 -5.57 7.32 -11.52
C GLY A 42 -4.79 7.08 -10.22
N GLY A 43 -4.51 8.14 -9.45
CA GLY A 43 -3.76 8.06 -8.20
C GLY A 43 -4.64 7.90 -6.96
N SER A 44 -5.85 8.46 -6.98
CA SER A 44 -6.75 8.50 -5.82
C SER A 44 -8.24 8.37 -6.16
N GLY A 45 -8.57 8.10 -7.42
CA GLY A 45 -9.95 8.12 -7.92
C GLY A 45 -10.78 6.87 -7.61
N LEU A 46 -10.20 5.81 -7.09
CA LEU A 46 -10.91 4.56 -6.80
C LEU A 46 -11.24 4.42 -5.32
N ILE A 47 -12.49 4.04 -5.05
CA ILE A 47 -12.95 3.62 -3.73
C ILE A 47 -13.17 2.12 -3.76
N SER A 48 -12.72 1.41 -2.75
CA SER A 48 -12.88 -0.03 -2.63
C SER A 48 -13.11 -0.44 -1.18
N THR A 49 -13.36 -1.72 -0.98
CA THR A 49 -13.42 -2.36 0.34
C THR A 49 -12.21 -3.27 0.52
N ALA A 50 -11.87 -3.61 1.75
CA ALA A 50 -10.81 -4.58 2.02
C ALA A 50 -11.10 -5.93 1.36
N GLU A 51 -12.36 -6.36 1.38
CA GLU A 51 -12.81 -7.63 0.76
C GLU A 51 -12.60 -7.65 -0.76
N ASP A 52 -12.94 -6.55 -1.43
CA ASP A 52 -12.72 -6.47 -2.89
C ASP A 52 -11.23 -6.34 -3.22
N TYR A 53 -10.50 -5.58 -2.43
CA TYR A 53 -9.06 -5.42 -2.65
C TYR A 53 -8.29 -6.73 -2.38
N LEU A 54 -8.76 -7.56 -1.45
CA LEU A 54 -8.21 -8.91 -1.23
C LEU A 54 -8.28 -9.81 -2.46
N LYS A 55 -9.14 -9.55 -3.44
CA LYS A 55 -9.20 -10.30 -4.71
C LYS A 55 -8.02 -9.96 -5.64
N PHE A 56 -7.45 -8.77 -5.47
CA PHE A 56 -6.30 -8.33 -6.26
C PHE A 56 -5.01 -9.09 -5.89
N GLY A 57 -4.80 -9.36 -4.61
CA GLY A 57 -3.60 -10.04 -4.14
C GLY A 57 -3.40 -11.45 -4.71
N PRO A 58 -4.39 -12.36 -4.63
CA PRO A 58 -4.28 -13.69 -5.25
C PRO A 58 -4.02 -13.63 -6.76
N MET A 59 -4.54 -12.62 -7.47
CA MET A 59 -4.23 -12.41 -8.87
C MET A 59 -2.74 -12.11 -9.08
N LEU A 60 -2.13 -11.35 -8.18
CA LEU A 60 -0.69 -11.08 -8.22
C LEU A 60 0.12 -12.35 -7.87
N ASN A 61 -0.29 -13.11 -6.85
CA ASN A 61 0.37 -14.35 -6.44
C ASN A 61 0.30 -15.42 -7.55
N ASP A 62 -0.80 -15.48 -8.30
CA ASP A 62 -1.01 -16.39 -9.44
C ASP A 62 -0.64 -15.73 -10.80
N ARG A 63 0.33 -14.81 -10.77
CA ARG A 63 0.96 -14.22 -11.96
C ARG A 63 -0.02 -13.70 -13.01
N GLY A 64 -1.07 -13.03 -12.57
CA GLY A 64 -2.06 -12.40 -13.45
C GLY A 64 -3.32 -13.22 -13.66
N SER A 65 -3.49 -14.35 -12.96
CA SER A 65 -4.70 -15.18 -13.04
C SER A 65 -5.53 -15.06 -11.75
N PHE A 66 -6.85 -15.16 -11.88
CA PHE A 66 -7.76 -15.21 -10.73
C PHE A 66 -9.02 -16.00 -11.08
N GLY A 67 -9.39 -16.94 -10.21
CA GLY A 67 -10.59 -17.76 -10.38
C GLY A 67 -10.60 -18.58 -11.69
N GLY A 68 -9.44 -19.04 -12.15
CA GLY A 68 -9.26 -19.78 -13.40
C GLY A 68 -9.35 -18.91 -14.66
N LYS A 69 -9.32 -17.59 -14.53
CA LYS A 69 -9.32 -16.65 -15.66
C LYS A 69 -8.01 -15.89 -15.69
N THR A 70 -7.45 -15.73 -16.88
CA THR A 70 -6.32 -14.83 -17.11
C THR A 70 -6.83 -13.39 -17.15
N ILE A 71 -6.37 -12.59 -16.20
CA ILE A 71 -6.67 -11.13 -16.08
C ILE A 71 -5.56 -10.34 -16.76
N LEU A 72 -4.30 -10.72 -16.51
CA LEU A 72 -3.12 -10.16 -17.17
C LEU A 72 -2.42 -11.29 -17.93
N SER A 73 -1.94 -11.04 -19.13
CA SER A 73 -1.03 -11.96 -19.80
C SER A 73 0.27 -12.11 -19.01
N GLU A 74 0.99 -13.20 -19.20
CA GLU A 74 2.28 -13.40 -18.54
C GLU A 74 3.28 -12.29 -18.87
N GLU A 75 3.27 -11.82 -20.12
CA GLU A 75 4.09 -10.68 -20.54
C GLU A 75 3.71 -9.39 -19.78
N ALA A 76 2.42 -9.09 -19.69
CA ALA A 76 1.93 -7.92 -18.97
C ALA A 76 2.24 -8.02 -17.46
N PHE A 77 2.09 -9.20 -16.86
CA PHE A 77 2.45 -9.43 -15.46
C PHE A 77 3.95 -9.28 -15.24
N SER A 78 4.78 -9.83 -16.13
CA SER A 78 6.23 -9.70 -16.06
C SER A 78 6.65 -8.23 -16.09
N MET A 79 6.12 -7.45 -17.02
CA MET A 79 6.36 -6.01 -17.10
C MET A 79 5.92 -5.28 -15.81
N LEU A 80 4.75 -5.64 -15.27
CA LEU A 80 4.22 -5.01 -14.05
C LEU A 80 5.09 -5.30 -12.83
N SER A 81 5.64 -6.52 -12.73
CA SER A 81 6.33 -7.02 -11.54
C SER A 81 7.87 -6.96 -11.64
N GLU A 82 8.42 -6.56 -12.78
CA GLU A 82 9.86 -6.37 -12.92
C GLU A 82 10.34 -5.17 -12.10
N SER A 83 11.50 -5.31 -11.45
CA SER A 83 12.12 -4.20 -10.74
C SER A 83 12.93 -3.35 -11.71
N TYR A 84 12.52 -2.11 -11.87
CA TYR A 84 13.20 -1.13 -12.75
C TYR A 84 14.20 -0.25 -11.99
N MET A 85 14.10 -0.20 -10.67
CA MET A 85 14.99 0.53 -9.78
C MET A 85 15.27 -0.29 -8.53
N GLU A 86 16.54 -0.61 -8.33
CA GLU A 86 16.99 -1.32 -7.12
C GLU A 86 17.27 -0.35 -5.97
N ASN A 87 17.11 -0.85 -4.74
CA ASN A 87 17.31 -0.08 -3.51
C ASN A 87 16.52 1.23 -3.49
N PHE A 88 15.31 1.17 -4.04
CA PHE A 88 14.40 2.30 -4.07
C PHE A 88 13.92 2.64 -2.67
N GLY A 89 14.05 3.91 -2.30
CA GLY A 89 13.49 4.43 -1.06
C GLY A 89 12.30 5.33 -1.33
N LEU A 90 11.17 5.02 -0.74
CA LEU A 90 10.04 5.93 -0.69
C LEU A 90 10.34 7.06 0.29
N LEU A 91 10.12 8.32 -0.10
CA LEU A 91 10.31 9.49 0.75
C LEU A 91 11.73 9.68 1.33
N GLY A 92 12.77 9.26 0.59
CA GLY A 92 14.16 9.45 0.98
C GLY A 92 14.71 8.40 1.97
N VAL A 93 13.94 7.38 2.31
CA VAL A 93 14.43 6.22 3.04
C VAL A 93 14.82 5.15 2.04
N VAL A 94 16.10 4.84 1.95
CA VAL A 94 16.59 3.74 1.12
C VAL A 94 16.17 2.42 1.77
N SER A 95 15.28 1.71 1.14
CA SER A 95 14.89 0.37 1.56
C SER A 95 15.79 -0.65 0.90
N LEU A 96 16.83 -1.09 1.62
CA LEU A 96 17.72 -2.14 1.15
C LEU A 96 16.91 -3.42 0.86
N GLY A 97 17.28 -4.13 -0.21
CA GLY A 97 16.60 -5.35 -0.61
C GLY A 97 15.22 -5.16 -1.22
N MET A 98 14.87 -3.91 -1.53
CA MET A 98 13.63 -3.58 -2.25
C MET A 98 13.93 -2.86 -3.55
N GLY A 99 13.08 -3.06 -4.53
CA GLY A 99 13.10 -2.36 -5.80
C GLY A 99 11.74 -1.74 -6.11
N GLN A 100 11.70 -0.92 -7.15
CA GLN A 100 10.48 -0.30 -7.66
C GLN A 100 10.06 -1.00 -8.95
N ALA A 101 8.93 -1.67 -8.91
CA ALA A 101 8.20 -2.16 -10.08
C ALA A 101 7.23 -1.08 -10.59
N ILE A 102 6.48 -1.37 -11.64
CA ILE A 102 5.42 -0.47 -12.08
C ILE A 102 4.33 -0.45 -10.99
N CYS A 103 4.08 0.73 -10.43
CA CYS A 103 3.05 1.00 -9.42
C CYS A 103 3.22 0.28 -8.06
N MET A 104 4.25 -0.53 -7.85
CA MET A 104 4.45 -1.27 -6.59
C MET A 104 5.91 -1.37 -6.20
N ALA A 105 6.18 -1.45 -4.90
CA ALA A 105 7.47 -1.88 -4.39
C ALA A 105 7.56 -3.41 -4.44
N LYS A 106 8.77 -3.92 -4.70
CA LYS A 106 9.05 -5.35 -4.80
C LYS A 106 10.18 -5.73 -3.84
N ILE A 107 10.07 -6.84 -3.17
CA ILE A 107 11.21 -7.44 -2.46
C ILE A 107 12.11 -8.10 -3.51
N THR A 108 13.33 -7.60 -3.63
CA THR A 108 14.34 -8.11 -4.58
C THR A 108 15.43 -8.93 -3.89
N ASN A 109 15.68 -8.67 -2.60
CA ASN A 109 16.61 -9.44 -1.79
C ASN A 109 16.17 -9.46 -0.31
N PRO A 110 15.49 -10.50 0.15
CA PRO A 110 15.00 -10.60 1.53
C PRO A 110 16.10 -10.51 2.59
N ALA A 111 17.33 -10.91 2.28
CA ALA A 111 18.44 -10.87 3.24
C ALA A 111 18.84 -9.44 3.66
N PHE A 112 18.50 -8.45 2.87
CA PHE A 112 18.73 -7.04 3.15
C PHE A 112 17.44 -6.27 3.46
N SER A 113 16.29 -6.90 3.24
CA SER A 113 15.00 -6.27 3.55
C SER A 113 14.78 -6.20 5.06
N GLN A 114 14.13 -5.13 5.51
CA GLN A 114 13.62 -5.03 6.88
C GLN A 114 12.31 -5.79 7.10
N PHE A 115 11.72 -6.34 6.03
CA PHE A 115 10.46 -7.09 6.06
C PHE A 115 10.72 -8.59 5.94
N TYR A 116 9.83 -9.39 6.50
CA TYR A 116 9.87 -10.87 6.44
C TYR A 116 9.29 -11.44 5.16
N GLN A 117 8.77 -10.58 4.28
CA GLN A 117 8.22 -10.95 2.99
C GLN A 117 9.26 -11.64 2.11
N SER A 118 8.83 -12.59 1.30
CA SER A 118 9.69 -13.34 0.40
C SER A 118 10.14 -12.52 -0.81
N GLU A 119 11.19 -12.99 -1.49
CA GLU A 119 11.58 -12.43 -2.78
C GLU A 119 10.42 -12.51 -3.79
N GLY A 120 10.20 -11.43 -4.51
CA GLY A 120 9.11 -11.31 -5.46
C GLY A 120 7.82 -10.73 -4.88
N SER A 121 7.70 -10.58 -3.56
CA SER A 121 6.54 -9.93 -2.94
C SER A 121 6.36 -8.51 -3.46
N LEU A 122 5.11 -8.17 -3.78
CA LEU A 122 4.71 -6.86 -4.27
C LEU A 122 3.90 -6.15 -3.19
N SER A 123 4.20 -4.90 -2.95
CA SER A 123 3.57 -4.13 -1.87
C SER A 123 3.36 -2.67 -2.23
N TRP A 124 2.38 -2.03 -1.60
CA TRP A 124 2.20 -0.59 -1.67
C TRP A 124 1.47 -0.09 -0.42
N GLY A 125 1.34 1.22 -0.32
CA GLY A 125 0.60 1.88 0.73
C GLY A 125 0.00 3.19 0.25
N GLY A 126 -0.85 3.78 1.05
CA GLY A 126 -1.49 5.06 0.75
C GLY A 126 -1.29 6.10 1.84
N ALA A 127 -1.57 7.36 1.50
CA ALA A 127 -1.44 8.50 2.42
C ALA A 127 -2.32 8.37 3.67
N ALA A 128 -3.44 7.65 3.57
CA ALA A 128 -4.32 7.35 4.70
C ALA A 128 -3.85 6.14 5.53
N SER A 129 -2.55 5.80 5.45
CA SER A 129 -1.89 4.72 6.19
C SER A 129 -2.43 3.33 5.84
N THR A 130 -2.97 3.18 4.64
CA THR A 130 -3.35 1.87 4.09
C THR A 130 -2.10 1.08 3.72
N ILE A 131 -2.15 -0.24 3.89
CA ILE A 131 -1.04 -1.14 3.63
C ILE A 131 -1.56 -2.34 2.84
N PHE A 132 -0.79 -2.73 1.85
CA PHE A 132 -1.05 -3.90 1.03
C PHE A 132 0.24 -4.62 0.71
N TRP A 133 0.21 -5.96 0.76
CA TRP A 133 1.21 -6.79 0.08
C TRP A 133 0.63 -8.12 -0.37
N ALA A 134 1.27 -8.69 -1.39
CA ALA A 134 1.06 -10.04 -1.89
C ALA A 134 2.40 -10.76 -1.94
N ASP A 135 2.52 -11.89 -1.25
CA ASP A 135 3.70 -12.74 -1.18
C ASP A 135 3.42 -14.05 -1.91
N PRO A 136 3.97 -14.24 -3.11
CA PRO A 136 3.67 -15.41 -3.94
C PRO A 136 4.35 -16.69 -3.44
N VAL A 137 5.38 -16.60 -2.61
CA VAL A 137 6.10 -17.78 -2.07
C VAL A 137 5.34 -18.36 -0.88
N GLU A 138 4.87 -17.50 0.00
CA GLU A 138 4.15 -17.88 1.20
C GLU A 138 2.63 -17.98 0.97
N ASP A 139 2.16 -17.58 -0.21
CA ASP A 139 0.74 -17.45 -0.59
C ASP A 139 -0.05 -16.61 0.42
N ILE A 140 0.55 -15.49 0.80
CA ILE A 140 -0.04 -14.54 1.74
C ILE A 140 -0.46 -13.29 1.00
N VAL A 141 -1.64 -12.79 1.34
CA VAL A 141 -2.10 -11.45 0.98
C VAL A 141 -2.53 -10.73 2.24
N LEU A 142 -2.01 -9.52 2.44
CA LEU A 142 -2.47 -8.64 3.50
C LEU A 142 -3.04 -7.36 2.92
N VAL A 143 -4.19 -6.98 3.43
CA VAL A 143 -4.83 -5.68 3.20
C VAL A 143 -5.15 -5.06 4.55
N HIS A 144 -4.59 -3.91 4.81
CA HIS A 144 -4.91 -3.10 5.98
C HIS A 144 -5.46 -1.75 5.52
N MET A 145 -6.66 -1.43 5.95
CA MET A 145 -7.33 -0.18 5.58
C MET A 145 -7.58 0.68 6.81
N THR A 146 -7.09 1.88 6.75
CA THR A 146 -7.37 2.96 7.69
C THR A 146 -7.72 4.21 6.91
N GLN A 147 -8.17 5.24 7.64
CA GLN A 147 -8.44 6.57 7.09
C GLN A 147 -7.77 7.65 7.95
N VAL A 148 -6.53 7.38 8.36
CA VAL A 148 -5.73 8.29 9.17
C VAL A 148 -4.55 8.77 8.35
N LEU A 149 -4.58 10.04 7.94
CA LEU A 149 -3.45 10.66 7.26
C LEU A 149 -2.29 10.85 8.26
N GLY A 150 -1.10 10.43 7.84
CA GLY A 150 0.10 10.62 8.65
C GLY A 150 0.07 9.86 9.97
N HIS A 151 -0.39 8.61 9.98
CA HIS A 151 -0.39 7.79 11.19
C HIS A 151 1.02 7.73 11.78
N PRO A 152 1.18 8.05 13.07
CA PRO A 152 2.51 8.25 13.69
C PRO A 152 3.29 6.95 13.92
N VAL A 153 2.59 5.81 13.90
CA VAL A 153 3.20 4.49 14.05
C VAL A 153 3.28 3.80 12.69
N ASP A 154 4.46 3.32 12.33
CA ASP A 154 4.62 2.46 11.16
C ASP A 154 4.05 1.07 11.46
N LEU A 155 2.77 0.92 11.18
CA LEU A 155 2.06 -0.34 11.34
C LEU A 155 2.56 -1.44 10.39
N ARG A 156 3.28 -1.08 9.33
CA ARG A 156 3.75 -2.04 8.32
C ARG A 156 4.71 -3.06 8.94
N ALA A 157 5.69 -2.61 9.69
CA ALA A 157 6.67 -3.51 10.32
C ALA A 157 6.03 -4.45 11.35
N ASP A 158 5.07 -3.95 12.12
CA ASP A 158 4.36 -4.77 13.10
C ASP A 158 3.43 -5.79 12.43
N LEU A 159 2.68 -5.39 11.41
CA LEU A 159 1.81 -6.28 10.65
C LEU A 159 2.63 -7.36 9.92
N ASP A 160 3.76 -6.99 9.32
CA ASP A 160 4.67 -7.92 8.67
C ASP A 160 5.18 -8.95 9.69
N ARG A 161 5.76 -8.51 10.80
CA ARG A 161 6.24 -9.39 11.87
C ARG A 161 5.15 -10.33 12.38
N LEU A 162 3.94 -9.82 12.66
CA LEU A 162 2.84 -10.63 13.18
C LEU A 162 2.37 -11.67 12.15
N THR A 163 2.29 -11.28 10.89
CA THR A 163 1.85 -12.17 9.80
C THR A 163 2.78 -13.36 9.65
N TYR A 164 4.10 -13.13 9.63
CA TYR A 164 5.08 -14.20 9.40
C TYR A 164 5.48 -14.94 10.68
N SER A 165 5.34 -14.35 11.88
CA SER A 165 5.64 -15.02 13.14
C SER A 165 4.65 -16.14 13.50
N SER A 166 3.44 -16.13 12.96
CA SER A 166 2.43 -17.15 13.23
C SER A 166 2.69 -18.48 12.50
N LYS A 167 3.72 -18.55 11.64
CA LYS A 167 4.09 -19.74 10.85
C LYS A 167 5.17 -20.61 11.49
N ASN A 168 5.72 -20.23 12.66
CA ASN A 168 6.74 -20.99 13.40
C ASN A 168 6.16 -21.78 14.57
#